data_e9c1418553825d978f0e77105e4e6470
#
_entry.id   e9c1418553825d978f0e77105e4e6470
#
_cell.length_a   1.000
_cell.length_b   1.000
_cell.length_c   1.000
_cell.angle_alpha   90.00
_cell.angle_beta   90.00
_cell.angle_gamma   90.00
#
_symmetry.space_group_name_H-M   'P 1'
#
loop_
_entity.id
_entity.type
_entity.pdbx_description
1 polymer ?
#
loop_
_entity_poly.entity_id
_entity_poly.type
_entity_poly.pdbx_seq_one_letter_code
_entity_poly.pdbx_strand_id
1 'polypeptide(L)'
;ERKRVIIVGYRKDLGKVFTPPKPNLYKPTLKDAIWSLRLSKPALDKNYTNGDANLAAPNHEYMTGGFSTIYMSRNRVRSWEEPSFTIQAGGRHAPLHPKAPKMLFIEQNKRIFVPEQEHLYRRLTVRECARIQTFPDDFIFKYHNIADGYKMVGNAVAVEFARQLAQVIYKDIILSSDSVL
;
A
#
# COMPACT_ATOMS: atom_id res chain seq x y z
N GLU A 1 4.85 11.68 -2.97
CA GLU A 1 4.34 10.99 -4.16
C GLU A 1 5.41 10.07 -4.74
N ARG A 2 5.03 8.84 -5.15
CA ARG A 2 5.96 7.85 -5.73
C ARG A 2 5.85 7.91 -7.26
N LYS A 3 6.86 8.47 -7.91
CA LYS A 3 6.96 8.47 -9.38
C LYS A 3 7.57 7.17 -9.86
N ARG A 4 7.07 6.64 -10.97
CA ARG A 4 7.58 5.44 -11.65
C ARG A 4 7.57 5.67 -13.15
N VAL A 5 8.59 5.17 -13.82
CA VAL A 5 8.59 5.05 -15.28
C VAL A 5 8.04 3.68 -15.63
N ILE A 6 7.11 3.64 -16.56
CA ILE A 6 6.57 2.41 -17.14
C ILE A 6 6.83 2.47 -18.62
N ILE A 7 7.45 1.41 -19.12
CA ILE A 7 7.79 1.27 -20.53
C ILE A 7 6.93 0.15 -21.09
N VAL A 8 6.13 0.45 -22.10
CA VAL A 8 5.34 -0.51 -22.85
C VAL A 8 5.78 -0.46 -24.30
N GLY A 9 6.09 -1.62 -24.87
CA GLY A 9 6.48 -1.72 -26.27
C GLY A 9 5.71 -2.84 -26.95
N TYR A 10 5.28 -2.58 -28.17
CA TYR A 10 4.71 -3.59 -29.05
C TYR A 10 5.72 -4.00 -30.13
N ARG A 11 5.64 -5.22 -30.59
CA ARG A 11 6.38 -5.72 -31.75
C ARG A 11 5.99 -4.89 -32.98
N LYS A 12 6.97 -4.51 -33.81
CA LYS A 12 6.76 -3.59 -34.94
C LYS A 12 5.68 -4.01 -35.93
N ASP A 13 5.58 -5.30 -36.18
CA ASP A 13 4.61 -5.86 -37.13
C ASP A 13 3.15 -5.71 -36.66
N LEU A 14 2.90 -5.45 -35.38
CA LEU A 14 1.56 -5.16 -34.85
C LEU A 14 1.08 -3.74 -35.18
N GLY A 15 1.94 -2.84 -35.61
CA GLY A 15 1.58 -1.47 -35.98
C GLY A 15 0.90 -0.67 -34.87
N LYS A 16 1.10 -1.04 -33.58
CA LYS A 16 0.43 -0.46 -32.42
C LYS A 16 1.32 0.52 -31.68
N VAL A 17 0.67 1.53 -31.09
CA VAL A 17 1.28 2.50 -30.19
C VAL A 17 0.50 2.49 -28.89
N PHE A 18 1.18 2.30 -27.76
CA PHE A 18 0.56 2.31 -26.45
C PHE A 18 0.07 3.70 -26.06
N THR A 19 -1.21 3.81 -25.72
CA THR A 19 -1.80 5.01 -25.13
C THR A 19 -2.14 4.73 -23.67
N PRO A 20 -1.51 5.46 -22.71
CA PRO A 20 -1.80 5.24 -21.28
C PRO A 20 -3.29 5.43 -20.96
N PRO A 21 -3.84 4.67 -20.01
CA PRO A 21 -5.21 4.88 -19.55
C PRO A 21 -5.36 6.28 -18.93
N LYS A 22 -6.56 6.86 -19.07
CA LYS A 22 -6.85 8.14 -18.43
C LYS A 22 -6.75 8.01 -16.91
N PRO A 23 -6.24 9.04 -16.20
CA PRO A 23 -6.20 9.04 -14.74
C PRO A 23 -7.60 8.90 -14.15
N ASN A 24 -7.72 8.15 -13.06
CA ASN A 24 -8.94 8.12 -12.29
C ASN A 24 -9.19 9.48 -11.64
N LEU A 25 -10.41 9.97 -11.74
CA LEU A 25 -10.83 11.22 -11.09
C LEU A 25 -10.93 11.03 -9.56
N TYR A 26 -11.39 9.86 -9.14
CA TYR A 26 -11.49 9.50 -7.72
C TYR A 26 -10.13 9.06 -7.17
N LYS A 27 -9.76 9.62 -6.02
CA LYS A 27 -8.55 9.25 -5.26
C LYS A 27 -8.98 8.48 -4.01
N PRO A 28 -8.77 7.17 -3.95
CA PRO A 28 -9.15 6.37 -2.80
C PRO A 28 -8.50 6.86 -1.50
N THR A 29 -9.29 6.87 -0.44
CA THR A 29 -8.88 7.29 0.90
C THR A 29 -8.44 6.08 1.74
N LEU A 30 -7.86 6.32 2.90
CA LEU A 30 -7.57 5.26 3.88
C LEU A 30 -8.86 4.56 4.34
N LYS A 31 -9.96 5.30 4.45
CA LYS A 31 -11.26 4.73 4.80
C LYS A 31 -11.73 3.71 3.77
N ASP A 32 -11.61 4.02 2.48
CA ASP A 32 -11.98 3.07 1.42
C ASP A 32 -11.14 1.79 1.48
N ALA A 33 -9.84 1.93 1.75
CA ALA A 33 -8.91 0.81 1.71
C ALA A 33 -8.98 -0.09 2.94
N ILE A 34 -9.03 0.48 4.15
CA ILE A 34 -8.77 -0.28 5.38
C ILE A 34 -9.82 -0.14 6.49
N TRP A 35 -10.92 0.60 6.27
CA TRP A 35 -11.95 0.81 7.30
C TRP A 35 -12.54 -0.49 7.85
N SER A 36 -12.79 -1.47 7.01
CA SER A 36 -13.35 -2.76 7.42
C SER A 36 -12.41 -3.56 8.34
N LEU A 37 -11.08 -3.34 8.25
CA LEU A 37 -10.10 -3.98 9.14
C LEU A 37 -10.10 -3.41 10.58
N ARG A 38 -10.75 -2.27 10.84
CA ARG A 38 -10.77 -1.65 12.16
C ARG A 38 -11.33 -2.55 13.27
N LEU A 39 -12.15 -3.52 12.91
CA LEU A 39 -12.75 -4.50 13.84
C LEU A 39 -11.84 -5.72 14.05
N SER A 40 -10.85 -5.94 13.20
CA SER A 40 -9.89 -7.02 13.33
C SER A 40 -8.73 -6.57 14.21
N LYS A 41 -8.42 -7.34 15.25
CA LYS A 41 -7.28 -7.04 16.12
C LYS A 41 -5.98 -7.40 15.40
N PRO A 42 -5.06 -6.44 15.16
CA PRO A 42 -3.79 -6.75 14.54
C PRO A 42 -2.87 -7.51 15.51
N ALA A 43 -2.06 -8.40 14.97
CA ALA A 43 -1.02 -9.09 15.71
C ALA A 43 0.27 -8.25 15.80
N LEU A 44 1.10 -8.55 16.80
CA LEU A 44 2.46 -8.01 16.89
C LEU A 44 3.38 -8.78 15.93
N ASP A 45 4.50 -8.18 15.57
CA ASP A 45 5.48 -8.71 14.63
C ASP A 45 6.06 -10.10 15.00
N LYS A 46 5.98 -10.48 16.26
CA LYS A 46 6.44 -11.79 16.76
C LYS A 46 5.34 -12.87 16.73
N ASN A 47 4.08 -12.48 16.60
CA ASN A 47 2.94 -13.38 16.52
C ASN A 47 2.57 -13.54 15.04
N TYR A 48 3.31 -14.39 14.37
CA TYR A 48 3.15 -14.64 12.95
C TYR A 48 1.75 -15.10 12.61
N THR A 49 0.95 -14.25 12.01
CA THR A 49 -0.21 -14.70 11.25
C THR A 49 0.24 -15.32 9.93
N ASN A 50 1.46 -15.05 9.54
CA ASN A 50 2.29 -15.60 8.44
C ASN A 50 1.49 -16.19 7.28
N GLY A 51 0.44 -15.48 6.88
CA GLY A 51 -0.41 -15.92 5.81
C GLY A 51 -1.25 -17.16 6.15
N ASP A 52 -1.66 -17.33 7.39
CA ASP A 52 -2.67 -18.31 7.72
C ASP A 52 -3.99 -17.90 7.06
N ALA A 53 -4.38 -18.65 6.03
CA ALA A 53 -5.60 -18.41 5.27
C ALA A 53 -6.89 -18.64 6.10
N ASN A 54 -6.80 -19.28 7.25
CA ASN A 54 -7.94 -19.50 8.15
C ASN A 54 -8.27 -18.29 9.01
N LEU A 55 -7.38 -17.26 9.02
CA LEU A 55 -7.64 -16.03 9.74
C LEU A 55 -8.56 -15.11 8.95
N ALA A 56 -9.45 -14.43 9.64
CA ALA A 56 -10.34 -13.42 9.03
C ALA A 56 -9.59 -12.27 8.35
N ALA A 57 -8.35 -12.02 8.77
CA ALA A 57 -7.45 -11.03 8.18
C ALA A 57 -6.00 -11.55 8.20
N PRO A 58 -5.60 -12.36 7.21
CA PRO A 58 -4.22 -12.87 7.13
C PRO A 58 -3.24 -11.74 6.84
N ASN A 59 -1.99 -11.87 7.32
CA ASN A 59 -0.95 -10.83 7.23
C ASN A 59 -1.31 -9.51 7.98
N HIS A 60 -2.16 -9.59 9.01
CA HIS A 60 -2.60 -8.42 9.78
C HIS A 60 -1.72 -8.17 11.01
N GLU A 61 -0.43 -8.30 10.85
CA GLU A 61 0.61 -7.98 11.83
C GLU A 61 1.36 -6.70 11.45
N TYR A 62 1.89 -6.00 12.45
CA TYR A 62 2.67 -4.79 12.24
C TYR A 62 4.00 -4.82 12.96
N MET A 63 5.01 -4.17 12.36
CA MET A 63 6.34 -4.05 12.94
C MET A 63 6.30 -3.18 14.19
N THR A 64 6.76 -3.73 15.30
CA THR A 64 7.00 -3.03 16.56
C THR A 64 8.40 -2.41 16.59
N GLY A 65 8.77 -1.80 17.70
CA GLY A 65 10.06 -1.17 17.90
C GLY A 65 10.05 0.34 17.70
N GLY A 66 11.17 0.97 18.01
CA GLY A 66 11.30 2.42 18.08
C GLY A 66 11.15 3.13 16.73
N PHE A 67 11.05 4.44 16.81
CA PHE A 67 10.97 5.35 15.68
C PHE A 67 12.25 6.18 15.60
N SER A 68 12.90 6.18 14.44
CA SER A 68 14.12 6.93 14.22
C SER A 68 13.86 8.45 14.17
N THR A 69 14.87 9.25 14.39
CA THR A 69 14.81 10.72 14.27
C THR A 69 14.34 11.13 12.86
N ILE A 70 14.81 10.46 11.81
CA ILE A 70 14.34 10.68 10.43
C ILE A 70 12.85 10.36 10.29
N TYR A 71 12.36 9.32 10.95
CA TYR A 71 10.93 9.01 10.95
C TYR A 71 10.14 10.12 11.62
N MET A 72 10.60 10.60 12.76
CA MET A 72 9.97 11.67 13.56
C MET A 72 10.16 13.08 12.99
N SER A 73 10.87 13.24 11.87
CA SER A 73 11.09 14.56 11.25
C SER A 73 9.84 15.17 10.60
N ARG A 74 8.83 14.36 10.31
CA ARG A 74 7.57 14.81 9.68
C ARG A 74 6.38 14.03 10.18
N ASN A 75 5.18 14.58 10.01
CA ASN A 75 3.96 13.85 10.35
C ASN A 75 3.83 12.58 9.52
N ARG A 76 3.47 11.46 10.14
CA ARG A 76 3.31 10.13 9.54
C ARG A 76 1.88 9.60 9.60
N VAL A 77 0.96 10.42 10.08
CA VAL A 77 -0.46 10.08 10.18
C VAL A 77 -1.24 10.82 9.10
N ARG A 78 -2.05 10.10 8.35
CA ARG A 78 -3.12 10.62 7.50
C ARG A 78 -4.45 10.36 8.17
N SER A 79 -5.42 11.25 7.98
CA SER A 79 -6.79 10.99 8.42
C SER A 79 -7.46 9.92 7.56
N TRP A 80 -8.58 9.41 8.02
CA TRP A 80 -9.37 8.44 7.27
C TRP A 80 -9.82 8.94 5.89
N GLU A 81 -10.04 10.23 5.75
CA GLU A 81 -10.52 10.87 4.53
C GLU A 81 -9.38 11.33 3.59
N GLU A 82 -8.13 11.02 3.94
CA GLU A 82 -6.98 11.34 3.11
C GLU A 82 -6.47 10.08 2.39
N PRO A 83 -5.89 10.24 1.16
CA PRO A 83 -5.11 9.16 0.55
C PRO A 83 -3.88 8.80 1.41
N SER A 84 -3.49 7.53 1.40
CA SER A 84 -2.31 7.07 2.13
C SER A 84 -1.02 7.78 1.70
N PHE A 85 -0.05 7.82 2.62
CA PHE A 85 1.34 8.01 2.20
C PHE A 85 1.81 6.84 1.32
N THR A 86 2.86 7.06 0.55
CA THR A 86 3.51 6.01 -0.23
C THR A 86 3.91 4.84 0.66
N ILE A 87 3.48 3.63 0.31
CA ILE A 87 3.94 2.41 0.95
C ILE A 87 5.37 2.12 0.48
N GLN A 88 6.30 2.12 1.42
CA GLN A 88 7.72 1.87 1.17
C GLN A 88 8.06 0.39 1.41
N ALA A 89 9.15 -0.06 0.79
CA ALA A 89 9.65 -1.44 0.93
C ALA A 89 10.38 -1.67 2.27
N GLY A 90 9.74 -1.30 3.37
CA GLY A 90 10.32 -1.51 4.69
C GLY A 90 9.38 -1.09 5.82
N GLY A 91 9.19 -1.98 6.80
CA GLY A 91 8.30 -1.76 7.93
C GLY A 91 8.69 -0.58 8.82
N ARG A 92 10.00 -0.27 8.91
CA ARG A 92 10.47 0.89 9.69
C ARG A 92 9.89 2.22 9.20
N HIS A 93 9.55 2.31 7.92
CA HIS A 93 9.02 3.53 7.28
C HIS A 93 7.52 3.43 6.95
N ALA A 94 6.85 2.36 7.38
CA ALA A 94 5.42 2.22 7.18
C ALA A 94 4.67 3.41 7.79
N PRO A 95 3.64 3.94 7.13
CA PRO A 95 2.80 4.99 7.69
C PRO A 95 2.16 4.57 9.01
N LEU A 96 1.74 5.52 9.80
CA LEU A 96 0.99 5.29 11.03
C LEU A 96 -0.50 5.14 10.72
N HIS A 97 -1.18 4.36 11.55
CA HIS A 97 -2.60 4.08 11.40
C HIS A 97 -3.44 5.34 11.66
N PRO A 98 -4.50 5.59 10.87
CA PRO A 98 -5.31 6.80 10.95
C PRO A 98 -6.14 6.97 12.24
N LYS A 99 -6.14 5.97 13.13
CA LYS A 99 -6.73 6.09 14.47
C LYS A 99 -5.93 7.05 15.36
N ALA A 100 -4.63 7.19 15.12
CA ALA A 100 -3.79 8.13 15.85
C ALA A 100 -4.04 9.56 15.38
N PRO A 101 -3.93 10.57 16.28
CA PRO A 101 -3.95 11.97 15.87
C PRO A 101 -2.69 12.34 15.07
N LYS A 102 -2.73 13.47 14.37
CA LYS A 102 -1.52 14.02 13.72
C LYS A 102 -0.45 14.32 14.77
N MET A 103 0.79 14.02 14.41
CA MET A 103 1.94 14.29 15.28
C MET A 103 2.12 15.79 15.53
N LEU A 104 2.48 16.15 16.75
CA LEU A 104 2.74 17.54 17.13
C LEU A 104 4.03 18.05 16.50
N PHE A 105 3.97 19.25 15.97
CA PHE A 105 5.14 19.98 15.48
C PHE A 105 5.86 20.63 16.68
N ILE A 106 7.14 20.37 16.82
CA ILE A 106 8.00 21.01 17.82
C ILE A 106 8.88 22.05 17.15
N GLU A 107 9.64 21.61 16.15
CA GLU A 107 10.56 22.45 15.37
C GLU A 107 10.81 21.85 13.99
N GLN A 108 11.58 22.51 13.15
CA GLN A 108 11.95 21.99 11.84
C GLN A 108 12.58 20.59 11.98
N ASN A 109 12.07 19.63 11.24
CA ASN A 109 12.47 18.22 11.25
C ASN A 109 12.28 17.49 12.60
N LYS A 110 11.42 17.99 13.48
CA LYS A 110 11.13 17.34 14.75
C LYS A 110 9.63 17.37 15.06
N ARG A 111 9.09 16.19 15.28
CA ARG A 111 7.71 15.99 15.74
C ARG A 111 7.71 14.98 16.88
N ILE A 112 6.68 15.04 17.69
CA ILE A 112 6.44 14.06 18.76
C ILE A 112 5.02 13.48 18.61
N PHE A 113 4.78 12.39 19.26
CA PHE A 113 3.43 11.89 19.46
C PHE A 113 2.68 12.79 20.42
N VAL A 114 1.36 12.82 20.31
CA VAL A 114 0.53 13.55 21.28
C VAL A 114 0.68 12.86 22.64
N PRO A 115 1.06 13.60 23.70
CA PRO A 115 1.18 13.04 25.04
C PRO A 115 -0.10 12.32 25.47
N GLU A 116 0.05 11.23 26.21
CA GLU A 116 -1.02 10.35 26.70
C GLU A 116 -1.76 9.55 25.61
N GLN A 117 -1.47 9.80 24.32
CA GLN A 117 -2.05 9.10 23.18
C GLN A 117 -1.02 8.26 22.40
N GLU A 118 0.17 8.04 22.96
CA GLU A 118 1.27 7.30 22.32
C GLU A 118 0.84 5.88 21.92
N HIS A 119 -0.04 5.28 22.68
CA HIS A 119 -0.58 3.93 22.43
C HIS A 119 -1.41 3.81 21.15
N LEU A 120 -1.85 4.93 20.56
CA LEU A 120 -2.58 4.95 19.28
C LEU A 120 -1.66 4.89 18.07
N TYR A 121 -0.36 5.23 18.24
CA TYR A 121 0.59 5.33 17.15
C TYR A 121 1.21 3.97 16.82
N ARG A 122 0.50 3.15 16.06
CA ARG A 122 1.06 1.93 15.48
C ARG A 122 1.32 2.11 13.98
N ARG A 123 2.27 1.38 13.45
CA ARG A 123 2.46 1.27 11.99
C ARG A 123 1.27 0.55 11.37
N LEU A 124 0.99 0.85 10.11
CA LEU A 124 0.07 0.04 9.34
C LEU A 124 0.57 -1.40 9.27
N THR A 125 -0.33 -2.36 9.32
CA THR A 125 0.00 -3.78 9.17
C THR A 125 0.39 -4.11 7.73
N VAL A 126 0.96 -5.30 7.50
CA VAL A 126 1.26 -5.77 6.15
C VAL A 126 -0.04 -5.85 5.33
N ARG A 127 -1.14 -6.36 5.90
CA ARG A 127 -2.46 -6.42 5.22
C ARG A 127 -3.03 -5.03 4.91
N GLU A 128 -2.92 -4.07 5.82
CA GLU A 128 -3.36 -2.70 5.57
C GLU A 128 -2.55 -2.06 4.43
N CYS A 129 -1.23 -2.27 4.41
CA CYS A 129 -0.38 -1.83 3.31
C CYS A 129 -0.75 -2.52 1.98
N ALA A 130 -1.07 -3.82 2.02
CA ALA A 130 -1.49 -4.59 0.85
C ALA A 130 -2.81 -4.08 0.27
N ARG A 131 -3.82 -3.82 1.10
CA ARG A 131 -5.09 -3.23 0.64
C ARG A 131 -4.92 -1.84 0.05
N ILE A 132 -4.05 -1.00 0.62
CA ILE A 132 -3.71 0.30 0.05
C ILE A 132 -3.06 0.16 -1.34
N GLN A 133 -2.31 -0.92 -1.56
CA GLN A 133 -1.77 -1.33 -2.87
C GLN A 133 -2.76 -2.16 -3.69
N THR A 134 -4.02 -2.17 -3.28
CA THR A 134 -5.15 -2.83 -3.95
C THR A 134 -5.01 -4.35 -4.13
N PHE A 135 -4.21 -5.02 -3.28
CA PHE A 135 -4.20 -6.48 -3.22
C PHE A 135 -5.51 -6.99 -2.61
N PRO A 136 -6.09 -8.05 -3.18
CA PRO A 136 -7.26 -8.69 -2.59
C PRO A 136 -6.89 -9.45 -1.32
N ASP A 137 -7.88 -9.74 -0.48
CA ASP A 137 -7.63 -10.34 0.84
C ASP A 137 -7.22 -11.80 0.79
N ASP A 138 -7.62 -12.51 -0.25
CA ASP A 138 -7.23 -13.90 -0.52
C ASP A 138 -5.78 -14.03 -1.05
N PHE A 139 -5.15 -12.91 -1.44
CA PHE A 139 -3.74 -12.92 -1.76
C PHE A 139 -2.89 -12.96 -0.48
N ILE A 140 -2.32 -14.13 -0.19
CA ILE A 140 -1.55 -14.39 1.03
C ILE A 140 -0.06 -14.18 0.78
N PHE A 141 0.55 -13.30 1.57
CA PHE A 141 2.00 -13.08 1.57
C PHE A 141 2.68 -14.11 2.48
N LYS A 142 3.61 -14.88 1.94
CA LYS A 142 4.41 -15.85 2.71
C LYS A 142 5.79 -15.25 3.00
N TYR A 143 6.16 -15.13 4.26
CA TYR A 143 7.45 -14.61 4.70
C TYR A 143 7.88 -15.19 6.06
N HIS A 144 9.17 -15.18 6.33
CA HIS A 144 9.74 -15.65 7.60
C HIS A 144 9.81 -14.54 8.63
N ASN A 145 9.95 -13.29 8.20
CA ASN A 145 9.94 -12.13 9.08
C ASN A 145 9.08 -11.01 8.50
N ILE A 146 8.58 -10.16 9.36
CA ILE A 146 7.64 -9.10 8.98
C ILE A 146 8.27 -8.07 8.03
N ALA A 147 9.59 -7.87 8.08
CA ALA A 147 10.26 -6.93 7.19
C ALA A 147 10.14 -7.37 5.72
N ASP A 148 10.16 -8.68 5.44
CA ASP A 148 9.98 -9.21 4.10
C ASP A 148 8.53 -9.00 3.62
N GLY A 149 7.53 -9.12 4.50
CA GLY A 149 6.15 -8.80 4.18
C GLY A 149 5.99 -7.36 3.70
N TYR A 150 6.53 -6.40 4.43
CA TYR A 150 6.54 -5.00 3.99
C TYR A 150 7.33 -4.77 2.70
N LYS A 151 8.45 -5.50 2.52
CA LYS A 151 9.28 -5.41 1.32
C LYS A 151 8.53 -5.90 0.09
N MET A 152 7.82 -7.03 0.20
CA MET A 152 6.98 -7.56 -0.87
C MET A 152 5.93 -6.53 -1.30
N VAL A 153 5.13 -6.04 -0.36
CA VAL A 153 4.08 -5.07 -0.65
C VAL A 153 4.64 -3.76 -1.19
N GLY A 154 5.69 -3.23 -0.56
CA GLY A 154 6.25 -1.94 -0.94
C GLY A 154 6.97 -1.93 -2.30
N ASN A 155 7.49 -3.07 -2.77
CA ASN A 155 8.09 -3.19 -4.10
C ASN A 155 7.08 -3.51 -5.19
N ALA A 156 5.89 -3.97 -4.82
CA ALA A 156 4.87 -4.33 -5.79
C ALA A 156 4.34 -3.13 -6.58
N VAL A 157 3.82 -3.41 -7.74
CA VAL A 157 2.93 -2.51 -8.48
C VAL A 157 1.53 -2.67 -7.89
N ALA A 158 0.81 -1.57 -7.66
CA ALA A 158 -0.57 -1.64 -7.20
C ALA A 158 -1.42 -2.45 -8.19
N VAL A 159 -2.17 -3.43 -7.67
CA VAL A 159 -2.86 -4.44 -8.50
C VAL A 159 -3.85 -3.79 -9.46
N GLU A 160 -4.65 -2.84 -8.97
CA GLU A 160 -5.61 -2.13 -9.81
C GLU A 160 -4.95 -1.30 -10.91
N PHE A 161 -3.81 -0.71 -10.63
CA PHE A 161 -3.03 0.01 -11.64
C PHE A 161 -2.49 -0.94 -12.72
N ALA A 162 -1.94 -2.10 -12.31
CA ALA A 162 -1.48 -3.13 -13.25
C ALA A 162 -2.64 -3.66 -14.10
N ARG A 163 -3.84 -3.86 -13.51
CA ARG A 163 -5.05 -4.28 -14.22
C ARG A 163 -5.45 -3.28 -15.31
N GLN A 164 -5.42 -1.98 -15.00
CA GLN A 164 -5.77 -0.95 -15.99
C GLN A 164 -4.78 -0.93 -17.16
N LEU A 165 -3.49 -1.07 -16.90
CA LEU A 165 -2.48 -1.18 -17.96
C LEU A 165 -2.70 -2.44 -18.81
N ALA A 166 -2.92 -3.58 -18.17
CA ALA A 166 -3.16 -4.84 -18.86
C ALA A 166 -4.42 -4.79 -19.73
N GLN A 167 -5.48 -4.12 -19.28
CA GLN A 167 -6.69 -3.94 -20.09
C GLN A 167 -6.46 -3.14 -21.37
N VAL A 168 -5.62 -2.09 -21.31
CA VAL A 168 -5.27 -1.34 -22.53
C VAL A 168 -4.49 -2.22 -23.47
N ILE A 169 -3.45 -2.91 -22.98
CA ILE A 169 -2.63 -3.81 -23.78
C ILE A 169 -3.49 -4.92 -24.43
N TYR A 170 -4.39 -5.52 -23.65
CA TYR A 170 -5.32 -6.54 -24.13
C TYR A 170 -6.19 -6.02 -25.28
N LYS A 171 -6.78 -4.85 -25.13
CA LYS A 171 -7.59 -4.21 -26.18
C LYS A 171 -6.77 -3.93 -27.45
N ASP A 172 -5.57 -3.44 -27.28
CA ASP A 172 -4.69 -3.14 -28.41
C ASP A 172 -4.30 -4.38 -29.22
N ILE A 173 -4.13 -5.53 -28.55
CA ILE A 173 -3.65 -6.77 -29.19
C ILE A 173 -4.82 -7.63 -29.70
N ILE A 174 -5.82 -7.90 -28.85
CA ILE A 174 -6.85 -8.89 -29.14
C ILE A 174 -7.99 -8.32 -29.98
N LEU A 175 -8.54 -7.16 -29.59
CA LEU A 175 -9.70 -6.61 -30.30
C LEU A 175 -9.37 -6.06 -31.69
N SER A 176 -8.09 -5.95 -32.03
CA SER A 176 -7.68 -5.53 -33.39
C SER A 176 -7.50 -6.72 -34.32
N SER A 177 -7.46 -7.94 -33.81
CA SER A 177 -7.37 -9.14 -34.63
C SER A 177 -8.68 -9.51 -35.32
N ASP A 178 -9.82 -9.02 -34.77
CA ASP A 178 -11.17 -9.29 -35.31
C ASP A 178 -11.56 -8.32 -36.45
N SER A 179 -10.71 -7.39 -36.83
CA SER A 179 -10.96 -6.45 -37.94
C SER A 179 -10.27 -6.83 -39.23
N VAL A 180 -9.72 -8.06 -39.35
CA VAL A 180 -8.98 -8.57 -40.52
C VAL A 180 -9.63 -9.87 -41.05
N LEU A 181 -10.94 -10.01 -40.94
CA LEU A 181 -11.71 -11.05 -41.67
C LEU A 181 -12.75 -10.41 -42.59
#